data_cdf3df777fd0ce10fd0a0f59cdbfd2e7
#
_entry.id   cdf3df777fd0ce10fd0a0f59cdbfd2e7
#
_cell.length_a   1.000
_cell.length_b   1.000
_cell.length_c   1.000
_cell.angle_alpha   90.00
_cell.angle_beta   90.00
_cell.angle_gamma   90.00
#
_symmetry.space_group_name_H-M   'P 1'
#
loop_
_entity.id
_entity.type
_entity.pdbx_description
1 polymer ?
#
loop_
_entity_poly.entity_id
_entity_poly.type
_entity_poly.pdbx_seq_one_letter_code
_entity_poly.pdbx_strand_id
1 'polypeptide(L)'
;MDKRLKILKILIVLLFATQIGYTQNARTHRKNLKTSNVEQFHLTIAPVADDDKDRIILNTYIMIPSYALQFVKVEGGFQSKFEARILLLDEEGQQIDTKSISQTLTALNYLETVSRTNWYYIDHQFLVEAKKYKVVCELFDLDTRNSGVKEKLVDLTEYESGFELFPPMIMNQYKGTWQGGKKLLPSFENDINSQQSAIPIHLSGRVAANNYTIHMRLKDMKKNLVVQIDTTFNNSDLIFKHKLELPIEDVRGLRINLEVVLEQNGETEEQHLELKIKRPGISTFIRDIDEAIDQMKYILSPDELKQLAKARKDEREELFFKFWNDRDPNPGTNGNELMDQYYIRVAYAIEHFTSFAPGWRNDMGMIYILFGPPDDIERSFMSSNRNAHQTWHYYRVNRSFTFYDENGFGDFRLTTPYISGRAW
;
A
#
# COMPACT_ATOMS: atom_id res chain seq x y z
N MET A 1 -55.85 -29.28 -1.19
CA MET A 1 -54.44 -29.15 -0.70
C MET A 1 -53.45 -28.56 -1.75
N ASP A 2 -53.89 -28.31 -2.96
CA ASP A 2 -52.99 -28.02 -4.10
C ASP A 2 -52.85 -26.50 -4.48
N LYS A 3 -53.82 -25.66 -4.10
CA LYS A 3 -53.73 -24.22 -4.39
C LYS A 3 -52.80 -23.43 -3.48
N ARG A 4 -52.67 -23.85 -2.21
CA ARG A 4 -51.78 -23.17 -1.25
C ARG A 4 -50.29 -23.45 -1.54
N LEU A 5 -49.97 -24.63 -2.07
CA LEU A 5 -48.57 -24.98 -2.44
C LEU A 5 -48.09 -24.24 -3.71
N LYS A 6 -49.01 -23.95 -4.65
CA LYS A 6 -48.68 -23.15 -5.85
C LYS A 6 -48.43 -21.68 -5.52
N ILE A 7 -49.21 -21.10 -4.59
CA ILE A 7 -49.01 -19.70 -4.15
C ILE A 7 -47.68 -19.57 -3.37
N LEU A 8 -47.31 -20.54 -2.55
CA LEU A 8 -46.06 -20.53 -1.81
C LEU A 8 -44.84 -20.63 -2.74
N LYS A 9 -44.90 -21.45 -3.82
CA LYS A 9 -43.85 -21.54 -4.83
C LYS A 9 -43.70 -20.23 -5.65
N ILE A 10 -44.77 -19.55 -5.96
CA ILE A 10 -44.76 -18.27 -6.68
C ILE A 10 -44.19 -17.16 -5.78
N LEU A 11 -44.46 -17.16 -4.46
CA LEU A 11 -43.90 -16.18 -3.53
C LEU A 11 -42.37 -16.38 -3.32
N ILE A 12 -41.91 -17.63 -3.29
CA ILE A 12 -40.47 -17.95 -3.19
C ILE A 12 -39.73 -17.55 -4.47
N VAL A 13 -40.33 -17.75 -5.65
CA VAL A 13 -39.71 -17.31 -6.93
C VAL A 13 -39.66 -15.78 -7.04
N LEU A 14 -40.67 -15.06 -6.52
CA LEU A 14 -40.67 -13.59 -6.49
C LEU A 14 -39.64 -13.03 -5.49
N LEU A 15 -39.38 -13.69 -4.35
CA LEU A 15 -38.34 -13.30 -3.40
C LEU A 15 -36.94 -13.53 -3.97
N PHE A 16 -36.72 -14.61 -4.74
CA PHE A 16 -35.47 -14.84 -5.45
C PHE A 16 -35.23 -13.86 -6.62
N ALA A 17 -36.28 -13.47 -7.33
CA ALA A 17 -36.18 -12.49 -8.42
C ALA A 17 -35.83 -11.09 -7.92
N THR A 18 -36.28 -10.70 -6.71
CA THR A 18 -35.92 -9.40 -6.10
C THR A 18 -34.46 -9.40 -5.57
N GLN A 19 -33.92 -10.52 -5.11
CA GLN A 19 -32.50 -10.63 -4.72
C GLN A 19 -31.57 -10.61 -5.94
N ILE A 20 -31.95 -11.22 -7.06
CA ILE A 20 -31.16 -11.19 -8.32
C ILE A 20 -31.19 -9.78 -8.94
N GLY A 21 -32.32 -9.05 -8.84
CA GLY A 21 -32.43 -7.66 -9.28
C GLY A 21 -31.54 -6.70 -8.47
N TYR A 22 -31.39 -6.92 -7.17
CA TYR A 22 -30.51 -6.11 -6.31
C TYR A 22 -29.02 -6.34 -6.61
N THR A 23 -28.61 -7.58 -6.93
CA THR A 23 -27.21 -7.88 -7.27
C THR A 23 -26.83 -7.43 -8.70
N GLN A 24 -27.76 -7.39 -9.64
CA GLN A 24 -27.49 -6.86 -10.99
C GLN A 24 -27.43 -5.33 -11.03
N ASN A 25 -28.28 -4.62 -10.27
CA ASN A 25 -28.19 -3.16 -10.14
C ASN A 25 -26.92 -2.72 -9.40
N ALA A 26 -26.41 -3.50 -8.45
CA ALA A 26 -25.13 -3.23 -7.81
C ALA A 26 -23.92 -3.39 -8.77
N ARG A 27 -24.02 -4.28 -9.78
CA ARG A 27 -22.94 -4.47 -10.78
C ARG A 27 -22.96 -3.43 -11.91
N THR A 28 -24.10 -2.87 -12.27
CA THR A 28 -24.20 -1.83 -13.32
C THR A 28 -23.87 -0.44 -12.81
N HIS A 29 -24.08 -0.13 -11.52
CA HIS A 29 -23.63 1.14 -10.92
C HIS A 29 -22.09 1.20 -10.69
N ARG A 30 -21.36 0.08 -10.73
CA ARG A 30 -19.90 0.06 -10.57
C ARG A 30 -19.11 0.66 -11.74
N LYS A 31 -19.70 0.94 -12.88
CA LYS A 31 -18.96 1.36 -14.09
C LYS A 31 -18.70 2.86 -14.25
N ASN A 32 -19.27 3.74 -13.40
CA ASN A 32 -19.11 5.20 -13.53
C ASN A 32 -18.91 5.96 -12.19
N LEU A 33 -18.53 5.29 -11.11
CA LEU A 33 -18.15 5.96 -9.88
C LEU A 33 -16.65 6.27 -9.93
N LYS A 34 -16.28 7.55 -9.83
CA LYS A 34 -14.95 7.97 -9.35
C LYS A 34 -14.62 7.04 -8.19
N THR A 35 -13.46 6.36 -8.26
CA THR A 35 -12.95 5.53 -7.15
C THR A 35 -13.08 6.34 -5.87
N SER A 36 -13.96 5.89 -4.98
CA SER A 36 -14.14 6.53 -3.68
C SER A 36 -12.83 6.37 -2.90
N ASN A 37 -12.33 7.43 -2.29
CA ASN A 37 -11.14 7.35 -1.44
C ASN A 37 -11.28 6.34 -0.30
N VAL A 38 -12.51 5.97 0.07
CA VAL A 38 -12.83 4.96 1.09
C VAL A 38 -12.22 3.58 0.78
N GLU A 39 -11.90 3.26 -0.48
CA GLU A 39 -11.20 2.01 -0.83
C GLU A 39 -9.71 2.01 -0.42
N GLN A 40 -9.15 3.12 0.04
CA GLN A 40 -7.72 3.28 0.34
C GLN A 40 -7.33 2.87 1.77
N PHE A 41 -8.18 2.17 2.51
CA PHE A 41 -7.78 1.56 3.78
C PHE A 41 -6.96 0.28 3.59
N HIS A 42 -6.23 -0.15 4.62
CA HIS A 42 -5.42 -1.37 4.58
C HIS A 42 -6.01 -2.44 5.50
N LEU A 43 -5.96 -3.69 5.05
CA LEU A 43 -6.36 -4.88 5.80
C LEU A 43 -5.17 -5.85 5.89
N THR A 44 -4.77 -6.19 7.10
CA THR A 44 -3.74 -7.21 7.37
C THR A 44 -4.30 -8.28 8.27
N ILE A 45 -4.02 -9.53 7.94
CA ILE A 45 -4.39 -10.71 8.71
C ILE A 45 -3.11 -11.40 9.16
N ALA A 46 -3.03 -11.74 10.43
CA ALA A 46 -1.88 -12.40 11.01
C ALA A 46 -2.33 -13.53 11.94
N PRO A 47 -2.22 -14.79 11.52
CA PRO A 47 -2.46 -15.94 12.39
C PRO A 47 -1.32 -16.07 13.41
N VAL A 48 -1.65 -16.44 14.63
CA VAL A 48 -0.68 -16.74 15.69
C VAL A 48 -1.19 -17.92 16.53
N ALA A 49 -0.27 -18.64 17.18
CA ALA A 49 -0.60 -19.76 18.05
C ALA A 49 -1.51 -19.32 19.21
N ASP A 50 -2.54 -20.10 19.49
CA ASP A 50 -3.31 -20.00 20.74
C ASP A 50 -2.80 -21.03 21.75
N ASP A 51 -3.07 -20.78 23.04
CA ASP A 51 -2.74 -21.70 24.13
C ASP A 51 -3.50 -23.04 24.00
N ASP A 52 -4.67 -23.01 23.37
CA ASP A 52 -5.38 -24.21 22.94
C ASP A 52 -4.81 -24.67 21.58
N LYS A 53 -4.23 -25.87 21.55
CA LYS A 53 -3.58 -26.42 20.36
C LYS A 53 -4.51 -26.59 19.15
N ASP A 54 -5.82 -26.75 19.40
CA ASP A 54 -6.82 -26.96 18.36
C ASP A 54 -7.34 -25.61 17.80
N ARG A 55 -6.82 -24.49 18.31
CA ARG A 55 -7.25 -23.15 17.94
C ARG A 55 -6.10 -22.25 17.49
N ILE A 56 -6.44 -21.31 16.65
CA ILE A 56 -5.54 -20.29 16.12
C ILE A 56 -6.18 -18.92 16.37
N ILE A 57 -5.40 -17.96 16.86
CA ILE A 57 -5.83 -16.57 16.97
C ILE A 57 -5.59 -15.91 15.62
N LEU A 58 -6.65 -15.54 14.92
CA LEU A 58 -6.58 -14.81 13.67
C LEU A 58 -6.68 -13.32 13.94
N ASN A 59 -5.54 -12.66 14.07
CA ASN A 59 -5.48 -11.23 14.27
C ASN A 59 -5.82 -10.49 12.96
N THR A 60 -6.75 -9.55 13.06
CA THR A 60 -7.18 -8.70 11.96
C THR A 60 -6.86 -7.26 12.29
N TYR A 61 -6.11 -6.58 11.40
CA TYR A 61 -5.71 -5.19 11.56
C TYR A 61 -6.21 -4.39 10.37
N ILE A 62 -6.88 -3.27 10.66
CA ILE A 62 -7.37 -2.33 9.66
C ILE A 62 -6.74 -0.98 9.94
N MET A 63 -6.13 -0.37 8.94
CA MET A 63 -5.57 0.97 9.02
C MET A 63 -6.28 1.87 8.02
N ILE A 64 -6.91 2.94 8.54
CA ILE A 64 -7.73 3.87 7.78
C ILE A 64 -7.03 5.24 7.78
N PRO A 65 -6.47 5.68 6.63
CA PRO A 65 -5.87 7.01 6.54
C PRO A 65 -6.94 8.09 6.58
N SER A 66 -6.64 9.26 7.16
CA SER A 66 -7.60 10.35 7.25
C SER A 66 -8.15 10.78 5.89
N TYR A 67 -7.32 10.80 4.85
CA TYR A 67 -7.74 11.16 3.49
C TYR A 67 -8.70 10.14 2.82
N ALA A 68 -8.85 8.93 3.38
CA ALA A 68 -9.83 7.95 2.90
C ALA A 68 -11.26 8.30 3.33
N LEU A 69 -11.41 9.14 4.35
CA LEU A 69 -12.70 9.54 4.92
C LEU A 69 -13.06 10.97 4.52
N GLN A 70 -14.34 11.25 4.43
CA GLN A 70 -14.83 12.61 4.23
C GLN A 70 -14.96 13.34 5.56
N PHE A 71 -14.29 14.46 5.71
CA PHE A 71 -14.45 15.35 6.85
C PHE A 71 -15.37 16.51 6.50
N VAL A 72 -16.41 16.73 7.31
CA VAL A 72 -17.35 17.85 7.20
C VAL A 72 -16.94 18.93 8.19
N LYS A 73 -17.05 20.19 7.79
CA LYS A 73 -16.77 21.32 8.69
C LYS A 73 -17.87 21.43 9.75
N VAL A 74 -17.44 21.53 11.01
CA VAL A 74 -18.30 21.72 12.16
C VAL A 74 -17.80 22.90 12.99
N GLU A 75 -18.53 23.31 14.03
CA GLU A 75 -18.06 24.31 14.97
C GLU A 75 -16.80 23.81 15.68
N GLY A 76 -15.72 24.57 15.58
CA GLY A 76 -14.43 24.23 16.19
C GLY A 76 -13.53 23.32 15.37
N GLY A 77 -13.87 22.93 14.12
CA GLY A 77 -12.99 22.11 13.30
C GLY A 77 -13.68 21.30 12.20
N PHE A 78 -13.29 20.04 12.09
CA PHE A 78 -13.83 19.11 11.11
C PHE A 78 -14.16 17.77 11.79
N GLN A 79 -15.16 17.07 11.28
CA GLN A 79 -15.61 15.79 11.80
C GLN A 79 -15.87 14.81 10.65
N SER A 80 -15.53 13.53 10.85
CA SER A 80 -15.91 12.43 9.98
C SER A 80 -16.50 11.30 10.78
N LYS A 81 -17.53 10.64 10.22
CA LYS A 81 -18.22 9.51 10.83
C LYS A 81 -18.11 8.31 9.91
N PHE A 82 -17.69 7.18 10.45
CA PHE A 82 -17.61 5.94 9.68
C PHE A 82 -18.05 4.73 10.50
N GLU A 83 -18.41 3.68 9.78
CA GLU A 83 -18.61 2.33 10.31
C GLU A 83 -17.69 1.36 9.59
N ALA A 84 -16.95 0.53 10.35
CA ALA A 84 -16.17 -0.58 9.84
C ALA A 84 -16.80 -1.89 10.29
N ARG A 85 -17.04 -2.80 9.35
CA ARG A 85 -17.55 -4.14 9.62
C ARG A 85 -16.54 -5.17 9.16
N ILE A 86 -16.18 -6.09 10.05
CA ILE A 86 -15.29 -7.20 9.79
C ILE A 86 -16.12 -8.47 9.85
N LEU A 87 -16.12 -9.24 8.77
CA LEU A 87 -16.83 -10.51 8.66
C LEU A 87 -15.81 -11.63 8.50
N LEU A 88 -16.00 -12.69 9.27
CA LEU A 88 -15.29 -13.95 9.08
C LEU A 88 -16.25 -14.94 8.42
N LEU A 89 -15.87 -15.43 7.25
CA LEU A 89 -16.65 -16.40 6.47
C LEU A 89 -15.86 -17.70 6.35
N ASP A 90 -16.57 -18.84 6.30
CA ASP A 90 -15.98 -20.12 5.94
C ASP A 90 -15.76 -20.29 4.44
N GLU A 91 -15.33 -21.47 4.01
CA GLU A 91 -15.05 -21.82 2.61
C GLU A 91 -16.34 -21.78 1.74
N GLU A 92 -17.50 -22.10 2.33
CA GLU A 92 -18.81 -22.04 1.69
C GLU A 92 -19.39 -20.62 1.63
N GLY A 93 -18.73 -19.64 2.26
CA GLY A 93 -19.16 -18.26 2.34
C GLY A 93 -20.20 -18.00 3.42
N GLN A 94 -20.40 -18.92 4.37
CA GLN A 94 -21.26 -18.70 5.52
C GLN A 94 -20.55 -17.83 6.56
N GLN A 95 -21.29 -16.93 7.18
CA GLN A 95 -20.74 -16.08 8.23
C GLN A 95 -20.54 -16.88 9.52
N ILE A 96 -19.29 -16.94 9.97
CA ILE A 96 -18.88 -17.55 11.24
C ILE A 96 -18.98 -16.54 12.38
N ASP A 97 -18.41 -15.34 12.15
CA ASP A 97 -18.35 -14.28 13.15
C ASP A 97 -18.34 -12.91 12.49
N THR A 98 -18.61 -11.85 13.28
CA THR A 98 -18.59 -10.48 12.78
C THR A 98 -18.29 -9.48 13.90
N LYS A 99 -17.61 -8.40 13.52
CA LYS A 99 -17.36 -7.24 14.38
C LYS A 99 -17.72 -5.96 13.64
N SER A 100 -18.61 -5.14 14.25
CA SER A 100 -18.92 -3.79 13.75
C SER A 100 -18.38 -2.75 14.75
N ILE A 101 -17.81 -1.67 14.21
CA ILE A 101 -17.26 -0.55 14.97
C ILE A 101 -17.70 0.74 14.29
N SER A 102 -18.43 1.57 15.00
CA SER A 102 -18.79 2.93 14.56
C SER A 102 -17.92 3.94 15.30
N GLN A 103 -17.39 4.90 14.57
CA GLN A 103 -16.47 5.90 15.14
C GLN A 103 -16.71 7.27 14.55
N THR A 104 -16.47 8.28 15.38
CA THR A 104 -16.41 9.70 14.98
C THR A 104 -14.99 10.21 15.20
N LEU A 105 -14.39 10.76 14.15
CA LEU A 105 -13.07 11.40 14.21
C LEU A 105 -13.24 12.91 14.14
N THR A 106 -12.41 13.64 14.87
CA THR A 106 -12.37 15.11 14.86
C THR A 106 -10.99 15.59 14.47
N ALA A 107 -10.92 16.64 13.64
CA ALA A 107 -9.69 17.30 13.23
C ALA A 107 -9.80 18.80 13.52
N LEU A 108 -8.72 19.42 14.00
CA LEU A 108 -8.72 20.85 14.32
C LEU A 108 -8.61 21.73 13.09
N ASN A 109 -7.93 21.24 12.04
CA ASN A 109 -7.69 22.00 10.82
C ASN A 109 -7.78 21.10 9.57
N TYR A 110 -7.88 21.73 8.40
CA TYR A 110 -8.01 21.02 7.12
C TYR A 110 -6.81 20.11 6.81
N LEU A 111 -5.58 20.49 7.18
CA LEU A 111 -4.39 19.69 6.88
C LEU A 111 -4.42 18.32 7.59
N GLU A 112 -5.01 18.24 8.77
CA GLU A 112 -5.22 16.97 9.45
C GLU A 112 -6.17 16.04 8.71
N THR A 113 -7.19 16.57 8.03
CA THR A 113 -8.20 15.78 7.30
C THR A 113 -7.64 15.12 6.04
N VAL A 114 -6.64 15.74 5.41
CA VAL A 114 -5.98 15.24 4.20
C VAL A 114 -4.59 14.65 4.47
N SER A 115 -4.25 14.52 5.74
CA SER A 115 -2.93 14.03 6.16
C SER A 115 -2.70 12.58 5.72
N ARG A 116 -1.52 12.32 5.19
CA ARG A 116 -1.06 10.97 4.85
C ARG A 116 -0.38 10.26 6.03
N THR A 117 -0.20 10.95 7.14
CA THR A 117 0.45 10.44 8.35
C THR A 117 -0.49 10.28 9.53
N ASN A 118 -1.75 10.73 9.40
CA ASN A 118 -2.79 10.49 10.39
C ASN A 118 -3.60 9.27 10.01
N TRP A 119 -3.68 8.33 10.93
CA TRP A 119 -4.31 7.04 10.75
C TRP A 119 -5.23 6.75 11.93
N TYR A 120 -6.37 6.12 11.64
CA TYR A 120 -7.15 5.40 12.62
C TYR A 120 -6.94 3.91 12.38
N TYR A 121 -6.78 3.13 13.43
CA TYR A 121 -6.64 1.71 13.26
C TYR A 121 -7.60 0.94 14.16
N ILE A 122 -7.97 -0.24 13.69
CA ILE A 122 -8.84 -1.20 14.35
C ILE A 122 -8.06 -2.50 14.42
N ASP A 123 -8.03 -3.12 15.58
CA ASP A 123 -7.57 -4.47 15.77
C ASP A 123 -8.71 -5.34 16.31
N HIS A 124 -8.82 -6.55 15.79
CA HIS A 124 -9.78 -7.54 16.25
C HIS A 124 -9.21 -8.93 16.12
N GLN A 125 -9.60 -9.84 17.01
CA GLN A 125 -9.15 -11.22 17.05
C GLN A 125 -10.36 -12.16 16.89
N PHE A 126 -10.23 -13.08 15.94
CA PHE A 126 -11.10 -14.24 15.84
C PHE A 126 -10.37 -15.46 16.37
N LEU A 127 -11.08 -16.32 17.08
CA LEU A 127 -10.55 -17.59 17.52
C LEU A 127 -11.12 -18.67 16.61
N VAL A 128 -10.24 -19.35 15.85
CA VAL A 128 -10.63 -20.22 14.76
C VAL A 128 -9.91 -21.57 14.82
N GLU A 129 -10.44 -22.57 14.11
CA GLU A 129 -9.79 -23.86 13.87
C GLU A 129 -8.85 -23.76 12.63
N ALA A 130 -8.03 -24.79 12.41
CA ALA A 130 -7.13 -24.90 11.26
C ALA A 130 -7.92 -25.23 9.96
N LYS A 131 -8.63 -24.24 9.41
CA LYS A 131 -9.46 -24.33 8.21
C LYS A 131 -9.20 -23.15 7.27
N LYS A 132 -9.88 -23.16 6.13
CA LYS A 132 -9.87 -22.01 5.21
C LYS A 132 -10.94 -21.02 5.59
N TYR A 133 -10.56 -19.74 5.56
CA TYR A 133 -11.44 -18.64 5.87
C TYR A 133 -11.32 -17.52 4.86
N LYS A 134 -12.36 -16.72 4.79
CA LYS A 134 -12.36 -15.44 4.08
C LYS A 134 -12.68 -14.33 5.08
N VAL A 135 -11.77 -13.39 5.24
CA VAL A 135 -12.01 -12.18 6.03
C VAL A 135 -12.39 -11.06 5.09
N VAL A 136 -13.55 -10.47 5.32
CA VAL A 136 -14.08 -9.33 4.56
C VAL A 136 -14.16 -8.12 5.48
N CYS A 137 -13.56 -7.02 5.09
CA CYS A 137 -13.70 -5.73 5.77
C CYS A 137 -14.47 -4.75 4.88
N GLU A 138 -15.59 -4.25 5.39
CA GLU A 138 -16.40 -3.22 4.78
C GLU A 138 -16.22 -1.92 5.56
N LEU A 139 -15.82 -0.84 4.90
CA LEU A 139 -15.71 0.50 5.47
C LEU A 139 -16.76 1.40 4.85
N PHE A 140 -17.63 1.98 5.68
CA PHE A 140 -18.70 2.89 5.29
C PHE A 140 -18.39 4.30 5.81
N ASP A 141 -18.27 5.25 4.94
CA ASP A 141 -18.26 6.67 5.28
C ASP A 141 -19.72 7.14 5.40
N LEU A 142 -20.14 7.49 6.61
CA LEU A 142 -21.54 7.81 6.91
C LEU A 142 -21.94 9.20 6.40
N ASP A 143 -20.97 10.09 6.17
CA ASP A 143 -21.21 11.45 5.68
C ASP A 143 -21.46 11.47 4.16
N THR A 144 -20.70 10.66 3.41
CA THR A 144 -20.86 10.56 1.94
C THR A 144 -21.69 9.38 1.48
N ARG A 145 -21.94 8.41 2.36
CA ARG A 145 -22.54 7.08 2.07
C ARG A 145 -21.73 6.24 1.08
N ASN A 146 -20.46 6.58 0.89
CA ASN A 146 -19.54 5.76 0.11
C ASN A 146 -19.06 4.58 0.96
N SER A 147 -18.74 3.46 0.29
CA SER A 147 -18.17 2.30 0.93
C SER A 147 -16.98 1.77 0.16
N GLY A 148 -16.06 1.16 0.90
CA GLY A 148 -14.96 0.38 0.36
C GLY A 148 -14.97 -1.02 0.96
N VAL A 149 -14.54 -2.01 0.19
CA VAL A 149 -14.48 -3.41 0.63
C VAL A 149 -13.10 -3.96 0.34
N LYS A 150 -12.52 -4.63 1.33
CA LYS A 150 -11.32 -5.43 1.16
C LYS A 150 -11.55 -6.82 1.69
N GLU A 151 -11.01 -7.82 0.99
CA GLU A 151 -11.12 -9.20 1.37
C GLU A 151 -9.77 -9.90 1.29
N LYS A 152 -9.55 -10.86 2.18
CA LYS A 152 -8.39 -11.74 2.17
C LYS A 152 -8.83 -13.17 2.44
N LEU A 153 -8.30 -14.10 1.63
CA LEU A 153 -8.38 -15.53 1.89
C LEU A 153 -7.24 -15.93 2.81
N VAL A 154 -7.53 -16.77 3.78
CA VAL A 154 -6.59 -17.29 4.76
C VAL A 154 -6.72 -18.80 4.77
N ASP A 155 -5.66 -19.50 4.43
CA ASP A 155 -5.57 -20.95 4.51
C ASP A 155 -4.78 -21.32 5.77
N LEU A 156 -5.42 -21.96 6.73
CA LEU A 156 -4.81 -22.36 7.98
C LEU A 156 -4.69 -23.90 8.08
N THR A 157 -4.99 -24.63 7.02
CA THR A 157 -5.03 -26.10 7.03
C THR A 157 -3.68 -26.75 7.27
N GLU A 158 -2.58 -26.03 7.13
CA GLU A 158 -1.23 -26.51 7.42
C GLU A 158 -0.87 -26.49 8.93
N TYR A 159 -1.68 -25.82 9.77
CA TYR A 159 -1.37 -25.63 11.21
C TYR A 159 -2.10 -26.63 12.11
N GLU A 160 -1.94 -27.92 11.86
CA GLU A 160 -2.57 -29.01 12.62
C GLU A 160 -1.56 -29.94 13.33
N SER A 161 -0.26 -29.82 13.00
CA SER A 161 0.74 -30.85 13.39
C SER A 161 1.25 -30.73 14.83
N GLY A 162 1.16 -29.53 15.41
CA GLY A 162 1.75 -29.23 16.74
C GLY A 162 3.23 -28.88 16.72
N PHE A 163 3.91 -28.96 15.57
CA PHE A 163 5.21 -28.36 15.29
C PHE A 163 5.04 -27.42 14.10
N GLU A 164 4.96 -26.11 14.38
CA GLU A 164 4.51 -25.12 13.40
C GLU A 164 5.18 -23.78 13.62
N LEU A 165 5.51 -23.11 12.53
CA LEU A 165 5.96 -21.72 12.51
C LEU A 165 4.90 -20.88 11.78
N PHE A 166 4.22 -19.98 12.49
CA PHE A 166 3.28 -19.04 11.88
C PHE A 166 4.04 -17.94 11.10
N PRO A 167 3.40 -17.31 10.10
CA PRO A 167 4.04 -16.25 9.32
C PRO A 167 4.62 -15.15 10.20
N PRO A 168 5.89 -14.76 9.98
CA PRO A 168 6.54 -13.70 10.74
C PRO A 168 5.83 -12.37 10.53
N MET A 169 5.61 -11.63 11.62
CA MET A 169 4.94 -10.34 11.61
C MET A 169 5.96 -9.23 11.79
N ILE A 170 6.21 -8.49 10.72
CA ILE A 170 7.05 -7.29 10.77
C ILE A 170 6.27 -6.18 11.43
N MET A 171 6.87 -5.54 12.42
CA MET A 171 6.23 -4.47 13.18
C MET A 171 6.84 -3.12 12.81
N ASN A 172 5.99 -2.15 12.51
CA ASN A 172 6.37 -0.78 12.20
C ASN A 172 5.83 0.19 13.25
N GLN A 173 6.60 1.25 13.51
CA GLN A 173 6.17 2.33 14.37
C GLN A 173 5.45 3.40 13.55
N TYR A 174 4.12 3.45 13.67
CA TYR A 174 3.29 4.48 13.05
C TYR A 174 3.16 5.70 13.96
N LYS A 175 3.34 6.90 13.37
CA LYS A 175 3.24 8.20 14.04
C LYS A 175 1.96 8.91 13.58
N GLY A 176 1.47 9.85 14.40
CA GLY A 176 0.34 10.71 14.03
C GLY A 176 -1.00 9.98 13.98
N THR A 177 -1.20 8.98 14.81
CA THR A 177 -2.48 8.27 14.89
C THR A 177 -3.53 9.08 15.66
N TRP A 178 -4.79 8.98 15.25
CA TRP A 178 -5.94 9.57 15.96
C TRP A 178 -6.12 9.05 17.39
N GLN A 179 -5.51 7.89 17.70
CA GLN A 179 -5.58 7.25 19.04
C GLN A 179 -4.41 7.62 19.95
N GLY A 180 -3.67 8.66 19.60
CA GLY A 180 -2.64 9.26 20.44
C GLY A 180 -1.25 8.64 20.29
N GLY A 181 -0.36 9.38 19.66
CA GLY A 181 1.07 9.14 19.67
C GLY A 181 1.58 8.07 18.70
N LYS A 182 2.72 7.48 19.06
CA LYS A 182 3.37 6.42 18.29
C LYS A 182 2.80 5.06 18.68
N LYS A 183 2.53 4.21 17.73
CA LYS A 183 2.07 2.85 17.96
C LYS A 183 2.83 1.84 17.12
N LEU A 184 3.17 0.72 17.73
CA LEU A 184 3.78 -0.43 17.07
C LEU A 184 2.66 -1.31 16.51
N LEU A 185 2.55 -1.39 15.19
CA LEU A 185 1.52 -2.15 14.48
C LEU A 185 2.19 -3.01 13.40
N PRO A 186 1.53 -4.09 12.97
CA PRO A 186 2.02 -4.86 11.83
C PRO A 186 2.20 -4.00 10.59
N SER A 187 3.26 -4.25 9.85
CA SER A 187 3.45 -3.63 8.55
C SER A 187 2.37 -4.10 7.58
N PHE A 188 1.65 -3.16 6.96
CA PHE A 188 0.54 -3.47 6.06
C PHE A 188 0.99 -3.91 4.67
N GLU A 189 2.24 -3.62 4.30
CA GLU A 189 2.82 -3.95 2.98
C GLU A 189 4.14 -4.71 3.11
N ASN A 190 4.47 -5.23 4.29
CA ASN A 190 5.79 -5.79 4.61
C ASN A 190 6.92 -4.80 4.34
N ASP A 191 6.64 -3.52 4.59
CA ASP A 191 7.60 -2.45 4.39
C ASP A 191 8.44 -2.22 5.65
N ILE A 192 9.71 -1.91 5.44
CA ILE A 192 10.68 -1.55 6.47
C ILE A 192 11.32 -0.20 6.13
N ASN A 193 11.62 0.60 7.14
CA ASN A 193 12.29 1.88 6.94
C ASN A 193 13.82 1.70 7.04
N SER A 194 14.55 2.03 5.99
CA SER A 194 16.02 1.92 5.94
C SER A 194 16.77 2.81 6.96
N GLN A 195 16.11 3.76 7.60
CA GLN A 195 16.70 4.59 8.66
C GLN A 195 16.73 3.91 10.03
N GLN A 196 16.09 2.75 10.18
CA GLN A 196 16.15 1.97 11.39
C GLN A 196 17.41 1.11 11.40
N SER A 197 18.05 0.95 12.55
CA SER A 197 19.17 0.00 12.71
C SER A 197 18.67 -1.44 12.77
N ALA A 198 17.47 -1.65 13.29
CA ALA A 198 16.82 -2.94 13.37
C ALA A 198 15.30 -2.81 13.23
N ILE A 199 14.64 -3.89 12.82
CA ILE A 199 13.20 -3.98 12.73
C ILE A 199 12.66 -4.97 13.75
N PRO A 200 11.60 -4.63 14.49
CA PRO A 200 10.93 -5.56 15.38
C PRO A 200 10.17 -6.62 14.58
N ILE A 201 10.38 -7.88 14.93
CA ILE A 201 9.68 -9.03 14.35
C ILE A 201 8.98 -9.79 15.47
N HIS A 202 7.70 -10.08 15.28
CA HIS A 202 6.98 -10.99 16.14
C HIS A 202 6.89 -12.35 15.46
N LEU A 203 7.32 -13.37 16.17
CA LEU A 203 7.25 -14.77 15.76
C LEU A 203 6.38 -15.54 16.75
N SER A 204 5.59 -16.46 16.24
CA SER A 204 4.85 -17.41 17.05
C SER A 204 4.83 -18.79 16.40
N GLY A 205 4.68 -19.81 17.20
CA GLY A 205 4.64 -21.18 16.71
C GLY A 205 4.31 -22.17 17.80
N ARG A 206 4.25 -23.43 17.42
CA ARG A 206 4.10 -24.58 18.32
C ARG A 206 5.34 -25.46 18.27
N VAL A 207 5.77 -25.92 19.41
CA VAL A 207 6.98 -26.73 19.59
C VAL A 207 6.74 -27.77 20.68
N ALA A 208 7.53 -28.84 20.70
CA ALA A 208 7.57 -29.71 21.86
C ALA A 208 8.28 -29.00 23.03
N ALA A 209 7.96 -29.45 24.27
CA ALA A 209 8.68 -28.98 25.44
C ALA A 209 10.14 -29.44 25.35
N ASN A 210 11.07 -28.52 25.08
CA ASN A 210 12.52 -28.69 25.01
C ASN A 210 13.16 -27.48 24.31
N ASN A 211 14.47 -27.57 24.05
CA ASN A 211 15.18 -26.56 23.26
C ASN A 211 14.75 -26.61 21.79
N TYR A 212 14.64 -25.45 21.19
CA TYR A 212 14.47 -25.27 19.76
C TYR A 212 15.30 -24.07 19.29
N THR A 213 15.62 -24.02 18.00
CA THR A 213 16.42 -22.94 17.41
C THR A 213 15.60 -22.23 16.34
N ILE A 214 15.68 -20.93 16.33
CA ILE A 214 15.13 -20.07 15.27
C ILE A 214 16.30 -19.47 14.51
N HIS A 215 16.33 -19.72 13.21
CA HIS A 215 17.26 -19.11 12.26
C HIS A 215 16.55 -18.02 11.48
N MET A 216 17.02 -16.79 11.54
CA MET A 216 16.54 -15.68 10.72
C MET A 216 17.62 -15.28 9.71
N ARG A 217 17.28 -15.27 8.44
CA ARG A 217 18.22 -14.93 7.36
C ARG A 217 17.63 -13.88 6.44
N LEU A 218 18.37 -12.79 6.21
CA LEU A 218 18.07 -11.85 5.15
C LEU A 218 18.93 -12.18 3.93
N LYS A 219 18.27 -12.40 2.79
CA LYS A 219 18.92 -12.69 1.51
C LYS A 219 18.52 -11.63 0.49
N ASP A 220 19.49 -11.10 -0.24
CA ASP A 220 19.23 -10.17 -1.34
C ASP A 220 18.44 -10.86 -2.49
N MET A 221 18.02 -10.11 -3.49
CA MET A 221 17.27 -10.65 -4.64
C MET A 221 18.10 -11.61 -5.49
N LYS A 222 19.44 -11.64 -5.33
CA LYS A 222 20.36 -12.62 -5.92
C LYS A 222 20.57 -13.85 -5.03
N LYS A 223 19.83 -13.93 -3.89
CA LYS A 223 19.93 -14.99 -2.86
C LYS A 223 21.24 -14.99 -2.06
N ASN A 224 22.04 -13.92 -2.10
CA ASN A 224 23.20 -13.79 -1.24
C ASN A 224 22.75 -13.50 0.18
N LEU A 225 23.40 -14.14 1.15
CA LEU A 225 23.17 -13.90 2.57
C LEU A 225 23.70 -12.51 2.96
N VAL A 226 22.86 -11.69 3.55
CA VAL A 226 23.20 -10.34 4.04
C VAL A 226 23.27 -10.33 5.56
N VAL A 227 22.28 -10.94 6.23
CA VAL A 227 22.21 -11.04 7.70
C VAL A 227 21.80 -12.45 8.08
N GLN A 228 22.41 -13.00 9.15
CA GLN A 228 21.98 -14.24 9.78
C GLN A 228 22.01 -14.08 11.30
N ILE A 229 20.94 -14.56 11.93
CA ILE A 229 20.79 -14.64 13.38
C ILE A 229 20.28 -16.03 13.71
N ASP A 230 20.99 -16.72 14.58
CA ASP A 230 20.61 -18.03 15.11
C ASP A 230 20.40 -17.88 16.62
N THR A 231 19.21 -18.22 17.10
CA THR A 231 18.86 -18.10 18.53
C THR A 231 18.22 -19.38 19.02
N THR A 232 18.80 -19.97 20.05
CA THR A 232 18.26 -21.16 20.71
C THR A 232 17.47 -20.75 21.95
N PHE A 233 16.26 -21.25 22.05
CA PHE A 233 15.36 -21.04 23.17
C PHE A 233 15.13 -22.35 23.93
N ASN A 234 14.92 -22.23 25.23
CA ASN A 234 14.44 -23.31 26.07
C ASN A 234 13.00 -22.98 26.48
N ASN A 235 12.07 -23.82 26.09
CA ASN A 235 10.66 -23.61 26.35
C ASN A 235 10.06 -24.80 27.10
N SER A 236 9.32 -24.53 28.16
CA SER A 236 8.51 -25.53 28.89
C SER A 236 7.09 -25.63 28.32
N ASP A 237 6.65 -24.64 27.54
CA ASP A 237 5.31 -24.54 26.98
C ASP A 237 5.27 -25.13 25.57
N LEU A 238 4.09 -25.51 25.12
CA LEU A 238 3.90 -26.03 23.76
C LEU A 238 3.78 -24.96 22.70
N ILE A 239 3.76 -23.69 23.09
CA ILE A 239 3.73 -22.53 22.19
C ILE A 239 4.85 -21.57 22.55
N PHE A 240 5.27 -20.81 21.54
CA PHE A 240 6.14 -19.65 21.74
C PHE A 240 5.58 -18.41 21.07
N LYS A 241 5.86 -17.24 21.67
CA LYS A 241 5.57 -15.91 21.13
C LYS A 241 6.77 -15.03 21.42
N HIS A 242 7.61 -14.80 20.42
CA HIS A 242 8.84 -14.03 20.55
C HIS A 242 8.73 -12.65 19.89
N LYS A 243 9.32 -11.65 20.54
CA LYS A 243 9.55 -10.34 19.99
C LYS A 243 11.06 -10.19 19.81
N LEU A 244 11.51 -10.24 18.57
CA LEU A 244 12.92 -10.20 18.21
C LEU A 244 13.20 -8.93 17.40
N GLU A 245 14.47 -8.55 17.31
CA GLU A 245 14.92 -7.47 16.47
C GLU A 245 15.88 -8.00 15.41
N LEU A 246 15.62 -7.65 14.15
CA LEU A 246 16.44 -8.03 13.02
C LEU A 246 17.25 -6.82 12.56
N PRO A 247 18.60 -6.83 12.66
CA PRO A 247 19.45 -5.75 12.17
C PRO A 247 19.30 -5.59 10.66
N ILE A 248 19.26 -4.34 10.19
CA ILE A 248 19.11 -4.02 8.77
C ILE A 248 20.11 -2.96 8.28
N GLU A 249 21.15 -2.64 9.05
CA GLU A 249 22.15 -1.62 8.72
C GLU A 249 22.86 -1.90 7.39
N ASP A 250 23.13 -3.18 7.10
CA ASP A 250 23.80 -3.62 5.87
C ASP A 250 22.87 -3.91 4.69
N VAL A 251 21.56 -3.77 4.90
CA VAL A 251 20.58 -4.05 3.86
C VAL A 251 20.62 -2.96 2.79
N ARG A 252 20.77 -3.38 1.53
CA ARG A 252 20.80 -2.52 0.35
C ARG A 252 19.63 -2.89 -0.59
N GLY A 253 19.34 -2.04 -1.58
CA GLY A 253 18.26 -2.28 -2.53
C GLY A 253 16.88 -1.82 -2.03
N LEU A 254 15.83 -2.17 -2.76
CA LEU A 254 14.41 -1.87 -2.44
C LEU A 254 13.66 -3.08 -1.90
N ARG A 255 14.21 -4.27 -2.05
CA ARG A 255 13.60 -5.53 -1.62
C ARG A 255 14.65 -6.44 -1.02
N ILE A 256 14.22 -7.21 -0.04
CA ILE A 256 15.02 -8.25 0.58
C ILE A 256 14.11 -9.39 1.02
N ASN A 257 14.60 -10.63 0.96
CA ASN A 257 13.86 -11.80 1.41
C ASN A 257 14.25 -12.15 2.84
N LEU A 258 13.26 -12.23 3.72
CA LEU A 258 13.39 -12.81 5.05
C LEU A 258 13.02 -14.28 4.97
N GLU A 259 13.92 -15.14 5.43
CA GLU A 259 13.71 -16.55 5.68
C GLU A 259 13.78 -16.78 7.19
N VAL A 260 12.76 -17.41 7.75
CA VAL A 260 12.73 -17.81 9.15
C VAL A 260 12.57 -19.32 9.19
N VAL A 261 13.48 -20.00 9.86
CA VAL A 261 13.47 -21.47 10.02
C VAL A 261 13.39 -21.79 11.51
N LEU A 262 12.40 -22.57 11.87
CA LEU A 262 12.25 -23.20 13.18
C LEU A 262 12.84 -24.60 13.10
N GLU A 263 13.75 -24.95 14.00
CA GLU A 263 14.38 -26.27 14.08
C GLU A 263 14.20 -26.84 15.49
N GLN A 264 13.69 -28.08 15.57
CA GLN A 264 13.63 -28.85 16.80
C GLN A 264 13.70 -30.36 16.50
N ASN A 265 14.55 -31.10 17.24
CA ASN A 265 14.68 -32.58 17.16
C ASN A 265 14.96 -33.12 15.74
N GLY A 266 15.52 -32.29 14.85
CA GLY A 266 15.81 -32.64 13.45
C GLY A 266 14.63 -32.40 12.50
N GLU A 267 13.52 -31.88 12.97
CA GLU A 267 12.41 -31.35 12.16
C GLU A 267 12.61 -29.86 11.92
N THR A 268 12.14 -29.37 10.76
CA THR A 268 12.23 -27.95 10.38
C THR A 268 10.93 -27.45 9.77
N GLU A 269 10.55 -26.23 10.15
CA GLU A 269 9.47 -25.46 9.52
C GLU A 269 10.01 -24.14 9.04
N GLU A 270 9.60 -23.71 7.83
CA GLU A 270 10.15 -22.51 7.17
C GLU A 270 9.04 -21.55 6.78
N GLN A 271 9.33 -20.25 6.99
CA GLN A 271 8.51 -19.14 6.50
C GLN A 271 9.35 -18.17 5.68
N HIS A 272 8.79 -17.71 4.56
CA HIS A 272 9.44 -16.76 3.66
C HIS A 272 8.61 -15.50 3.51
N LEU A 273 9.25 -14.35 3.59
CA LEU A 273 8.59 -13.06 3.46
C LEU A 273 9.45 -12.09 2.64
N GLU A 274 8.90 -11.56 1.56
CA GLU A 274 9.53 -10.46 0.84
C GLU A 274 9.27 -9.14 1.58
N LEU A 275 10.34 -8.44 1.96
CA LEU A 275 10.29 -7.14 2.61
C LEU A 275 10.61 -6.05 1.59
N LYS A 276 9.83 -4.97 1.61
CA LYS A 276 10.05 -3.77 0.82
C LYS A 276 10.80 -2.74 1.67
N ILE A 277 11.91 -2.22 1.15
CA ILE A 277 12.73 -1.26 1.88
C ILE A 277 12.31 0.15 1.47
N LYS A 278 11.63 0.84 2.38
CA LYS A 278 11.31 2.26 2.24
C LYS A 278 12.51 3.08 2.64
N ARG A 279 13.03 3.85 1.70
CA ARG A 279 14.10 4.83 1.94
C ARG A 279 13.48 6.24 2.02
N PRO A 280 13.95 7.11 2.92
CA PRO A 280 13.54 8.50 2.92
C PRO A 280 13.72 9.09 1.53
N GLY A 281 12.70 9.78 1.05
CA GLY A 281 12.69 10.41 -0.27
C GLY A 281 12.21 9.54 -1.42
N ILE A 282 12.62 8.28 -1.49
CA ILE A 282 12.25 7.38 -2.61
C ILE A 282 10.91 6.70 -2.35
N SER A 283 10.69 6.24 -1.13
CA SER A 283 9.66 5.27 -0.81
C SER A 283 8.23 5.75 -0.92
N THR A 284 8.02 7.08 -0.88
CA THR A 284 6.66 7.63 -0.89
C THR A 284 6.04 7.65 -2.29
N PHE A 285 6.86 7.67 -3.33
CA PHE A 285 6.43 7.89 -4.71
C PHE A 285 6.73 6.72 -5.65
N ILE A 286 7.74 5.88 -5.33
CA ILE A 286 8.13 4.73 -6.16
C ILE A 286 7.46 3.48 -5.61
N ARG A 287 6.47 2.97 -6.35
CA ARG A 287 5.79 1.71 -6.04
C ARG A 287 6.35 0.53 -6.82
N ASP A 288 6.84 0.80 -8.02
CA ASP A 288 7.42 -0.16 -8.95
C ASP A 288 8.69 0.43 -9.55
N ILE A 289 9.79 -0.34 -9.52
CA ILE A 289 11.09 0.10 -10.05
C ILE A 289 11.07 0.21 -11.58
N ASP A 290 10.36 -0.67 -12.27
CA ASP A 290 10.26 -0.61 -13.72
C ASP A 290 9.48 0.63 -14.16
N GLU A 291 8.40 0.99 -13.46
CA GLU A 291 7.69 2.25 -13.68
C GLU A 291 8.55 3.47 -13.35
N ALA A 292 9.31 3.42 -12.26
CA ALA A 292 10.22 4.50 -11.88
C ALA A 292 11.30 4.73 -12.95
N ILE A 293 11.86 3.65 -13.51
CA ILE A 293 12.81 3.72 -14.61
C ILE A 293 12.17 4.32 -15.87
N ASP A 294 10.94 3.91 -16.22
CA ASP A 294 10.21 4.49 -17.36
C ASP A 294 9.99 6.00 -17.20
N GLN A 295 9.73 6.44 -15.97
CA GLN A 295 9.57 7.85 -15.63
C GLN A 295 10.86 8.67 -15.82
N MET A 296 12.06 8.04 -15.78
CA MET A 296 13.35 8.70 -15.97
C MET A 296 13.66 9.05 -17.44
N LYS A 297 12.81 8.68 -18.40
CA LYS A 297 13.04 8.90 -19.85
C LYS A 297 13.44 10.33 -20.24
N TYR A 298 13.09 11.31 -19.42
CA TYR A 298 13.38 12.72 -19.69
C TYR A 298 14.79 13.16 -19.27
N ILE A 299 15.47 12.37 -18.43
CA ILE A 299 16.78 12.70 -17.85
C ILE A 299 17.87 11.71 -18.22
N LEU A 300 17.50 10.54 -18.74
CA LEU A 300 18.45 9.53 -19.19
C LEU A 300 19.07 9.91 -20.54
N SER A 301 20.36 9.68 -20.67
CA SER A 301 21.04 9.74 -21.96
C SER A 301 20.64 8.55 -22.84
N PRO A 302 20.84 8.63 -24.19
CA PRO A 302 20.54 7.52 -25.08
C PRO A 302 21.27 6.21 -24.73
N ASP A 303 22.50 6.31 -24.19
CA ASP A 303 23.29 5.15 -23.79
C ASP A 303 22.76 4.52 -22.50
N GLU A 304 22.37 5.33 -21.50
CA GLU A 304 21.72 4.87 -20.26
C GLU A 304 20.38 4.21 -20.55
N LEU A 305 19.55 4.80 -21.42
CA LEU A 305 18.30 4.20 -21.88
C LEU A 305 18.53 2.83 -22.52
N LYS A 306 19.55 2.74 -23.39
CA LYS A 306 19.90 1.48 -24.07
C LYS A 306 20.42 0.43 -23.09
N GLN A 307 21.17 0.84 -22.08
CA GLN A 307 21.67 -0.04 -21.02
C GLN A 307 20.51 -0.60 -20.19
N LEU A 308 19.62 0.26 -19.71
CA LEU A 308 18.45 -0.12 -18.94
C LEU A 308 17.47 -1.01 -19.73
N ALA A 309 17.27 -0.75 -21.02
CA ALA A 309 16.41 -1.56 -21.89
C ALA A 309 16.93 -2.99 -22.11
N LYS A 310 18.26 -3.21 -22.05
CA LYS A 310 18.91 -4.51 -22.21
C LYS A 310 19.11 -5.27 -20.90
N ALA A 311 19.07 -4.56 -19.78
CA ALA A 311 19.33 -5.13 -18.47
C ALA A 311 18.20 -6.08 -18.05
N ARG A 312 18.55 -7.17 -17.36
CA ARG A 312 17.58 -8.04 -16.70
C ARG A 312 16.93 -7.30 -15.53
N LYS A 313 15.81 -7.82 -15.04
CA LYS A 313 15.03 -7.16 -13.99
C LYS A 313 15.82 -6.86 -12.71
N ASP A 314 16.67 -7.78 -12.28
CA ASP A 314 17.56 -7.65 -11.13
C ASP A 314 18.69 -6.61 -11.35
N GLU A 315 19.17 -6.50 -12.59
CA GLU A 315 20.22 -5.53 -12.98
C GLU A 315 19.65 -4.10 -13.13
N ARG A 316 18.36 -3.96 -13.48
CA ARG A 316 17.71 -2.65 -13.62
C ARG A 316 17.66 -1.88 -12.32
N GLU A 317 17.38 -2.55 -11.21
CA GLU A 317 17.38 -1.94 -9.89
C GLU A 317 18.77 -1.41 -9.51
N GLU A 318 19.82 -2.20 -9.77
CA GLU A 318 21.20 -1.78 -9.53
C GLU A 318 21.61 -0.56 -10.38
N LEU A 319 21.24 -0.56 -11.67
CA LEU A 319 21.48 0.55 -12.58
C LEU A 319 20.70 1.81 -12.19
N PHE A 320 19.47 1.66 -11.72
CA PHE A 320 18.66 2.75 -11.20
C PHE A 320 19.33 3.45 -10.01
N PHE A 321 19.75 2.68 -9.01
CA PHE A 321 20.45 3.27 -7.86
C PHE A 321 21.80 3.84 -8.23
N LYS A 322 22.52 3.17 -9.12
CA LYS A 322 23.80 3.70 -9.61
C LYS A 322 23.62 5.07 -10.29
N PHE A 323 22.60 5.22 -11.15
CA PHE A 323 22.29 6.51 -11.80
C PHE A 323 22.11 7.64 -10.78
N TRP A 324 21.31 7.40 -9.74
CA TRP A 324 21.02 8.40 -8.72
C TRP A 324 22.20 8.63 -7.77
N ASN A 325 22.89 7.59 -7.36
CA ASN A 325 24.07 7.72 -6.50
C ASN A 325 25.21 8.47 -7.19
N ASP A 326 25.42 8.24 -8.49
CA ASP A 326 26.44 8.97 -9.27
C ASP A 326 26.12 10.49 -9.38
N ARG A 327 24.87 10.88 -9.10
CA ARG A 327 24.37 12.27 -9.19
C ARG A 327 23.92 12.83 -7.84
N ASP A 328 24.22 12.15 -6.76
CA ASP A 328 23.86 12.58 -5.42
C ASP A 328 24.62 13.86 -5.04
N PRO A 329 23.94 14.98 -4.75
CA PRO A 329 24.61 16.22 -4.34
C PRO A 329 25.25 16.11 -2.95
N ASN A 330 24.80 15.18 -2.09
CA ASN A 330 25.29 14.99 -0.72
C ASN A 330 25.50 13.51 -0.37
N PRO A 331 26.54 12.84 -0.93
CA PRO A 331 26.74 11.39 -0.77
C PRO A 331 26.91 10.92 0.69
N GLY A 332 27.06 11.83 1.64
CA GLY A 332 27.16 11.53 3.07
C GLY A 332 25.82 11.48 3.82
N THR A 333 24.71 11.74 3.16
CA THR A 333 23.38 11.66 3.76
C THR A 333 22.67 10.36 3.39
N ASN A 334 21.63 10.00 4.18
CA ASN A 334 20.85 8.78 3.92
C ASN A 334 19.80 8.96 2.81
N GLY A 335 19.72 10.12 2.17
CA GLY A 335 18.77 10.44 1.11
C GLY A 335 19.47 11.07 -0.07
N ASN A 336 18.89 10.99 -1.26
CA ASN A 336 19.35 11.68 -2.45
C ASN A 336 18.32 12.76 -2.80
N GLU A 337 18.63 14.00 -2.45
CA GLU A 337 17.69 15.14 -2.60
C GLU A 337 17.33 15.38 -4.07
N LEU A 338 18.22 15.09 -4.99
CA LEU A 338 17.96 15.24 -6.43
C LEU A 338 16.91 14.24 -6.91
N MET A 339 17.05 12.98 -6.49
CA MET A 339 16.07 11.92 -6.79
C MET A 339 14.71 12.23 -6.15
N ASP A 340 14.70 12.68 -4.88
CA ASP A 340 13.50 13.05 -4.16
C ASP A 340 12.75 14.15 -4.88
N GLN A 341 13.46 15.21 -5.28
CA GLN A 341 12.89 16.32 -6.00
C GLN A 341 12.30 15.87 -7.35
N TYR A 342 12.98 14.97 -8.05
CA TYR A 342 12.50 14.42 -9.32
C TYR A 342 11.17 13.68 -9.14
N TYR A 343 11.10 12.72 -8.20
CA TYR A 343 9.91 11.91 -8.01
C TYR A 343 8.75 12.65 -7.34
N ILE A 344 9.02 13.68 -6.53
CA ILE A 344 8.00 14.64 -6.08
C ILE A 344 7.32 15.32 -7.28
N ARG A 345 8.11 15.76 -8.28
CA ARG A 345 7.58 16.38 -9.49
C ARG A 345 6.82 15.36 -10.36
N VAL A 346 7.30 14.12 -10.46
CA VAL A 346 6.58 13.04 -11.15
C VAL A 346 5.22 12.77 -10.49
N ALA A 347 5.18 12.67 -9.16
CA ALA A 347 3.95 12.47 -8.41
C ALA A 347 2.97 13.63 -8.63
N TYR A 348 3.45 14.87 -8.57
CA TYR A 348 2.65 16.05 -8.87
C TYR A 348 2.07 15.99 -10.29
N ALA A 349 2.90 15.63 -11.27
CA ALA A 349 2.45 15.52 -12.66
C ALA A 349 1.36 14.46 -12.84
N ILE A 350 1.48 13.31 -12.17
CA ILE A 350 0.45 12.26 -12.16
C ILE A 350 -0.86 12.79 -11.57
N GLU A 351 -0.78 13.49 -10.44
CA GLU A 351 -1.97 13.98 -9.74
C GLU A 351 -2.71 15.09 -10.50
N HIS A 352 -1.96 16.03 -11.14
CA HIS A 352 -2.54 17.26 -11.66
C HIS A 352 -2.71 17.30 -13.18
N PHE A 353 -1.97 16.48 -13.92
CA PHE A 353 -1.98 16.53 -15.39
C PHE A 353 -2.46 15.22 -16.04
N THR A 354 -2.93 14.23 -15.27
CA THR A 354 -3.50 13.00 -15.83
C THR A 354 -4.81 13.32 -16.57
N SER A 355 -4.87 12.88 -17.84
CA SER A 355 -6.04 12.94 -18.68
C SER A 355 -6.33 11.54 -19.26
N PHE A 356 -6.18 11.34 -20.56
CA PHE A 356 -6.26 10.02 -21.22
C PHE A 356 -5.01 9.16 -20.97
N ALA A 357 -3.89 9.78 -20.62
CA ALA A 357 -2.64 9.13 -20.25
C ALA A 357 -2.17 9.61 -18.87
N PRO A 358 -1.33 8.84 -18.17
CA PRO A 358 -0.70 9.28 -16.93
C PRO A 358 -0.02 10.63 -17.11
N GLY A 359 -0.23 11.55 -16.17
CA GLY A 359 0.21 12.95 -16.29
C GLY A 359 1.71 13.12 -16.56
N TRP A 360 2.55 12.20 -16.06
CA TRP A 360 3.99 12.24 -16.35
C TRP A 360 4.36 11.95 -17.83
N ARG A 361 3.42 11.39 -18.61
CA ARG A 361 3.65 11.08 -20.04
C ARG A 361 3.25 12.19 -20.99
N ASN A 362 2.47 13.17 -20.54
CA ASN A 362 2.04 14.28 -21.37
C ASN A 362 3.03 15.47 -21.34
N ASP A 363 2.82 16.44 -22.23
CA ASP A 363 3.75 17.56 -22.40
C ASP A 363 3.82 18.48 -21.17
N MET A 364 2.69 18.73 -20.49
CA MET A 364 2.69 19.53 -19.26
C MET A 364 3.47 18.83 -18.16
N GLY A 365 3.24 17.51 -17.98
CA GLY A 365 3.98 16.71 -17.02
C GLY A 365 5.47 16.68 -17.31
N MET A 366 5.86 16.51 -18.58
CA MET A 366 7.27 16.55 -18.99
C MET A 366 7.93 17.88 -18.60
N ILE A 367 7.32 19.00 -18.93
CA ILE A 367 7.89 20.33 -18.61
C ILE A 367 7.94 20.53 -17.09
N TYR A 368 6.89 20.15 -16.36
CA TYR A 368 6.89 20.28 -14.89
C TYR A 368 7.96 19.40 -14.23
N ILE A 369 8.14 18.18 -14.70
CA ILE A 369 9.19 17.29 -14.18
C ILE A 369 10.58 17.89 -14.40
N LEU A 370 10.84 18.41 -15.59
CA LEU A 370 12.14 18.97 -15.94
C LEU A 370 12.43 20.30 -15.25
N PHE A 371 11.47 21.21 -15.21
CA PHE A 371 11.70 22.59 -14.76
C PHE A 371 11.10 22.91 -13.39
N GLY A 372 10.20 22.04 -12.86
CA GLY A 372 9.47 22.30 -11.62
C GLY A 372 8.23 23.19 -11.84
N PRO A 373 7.69 23.78 -10.76
CA PRO A 373 6.59 24.73 -10.89
C PRO A 373 7.03 25.96 -11.70
N PRO A 374 6.18 26.46 -12.63
CA PRO A 374 6.46 27.72 -13.34
C PRO A 374 6.42 28.90 -12.37
N ASP A 375 7.20 29.94 -12.70
CA ASP A 375 7.22 31.19 -11.95
C ASP A 375 5.91 31.97 -12.17
N ASP A 376 5.32 31.90 -13.40
CA ASP A 376 4.02 32.50 -13.74
C ASP A 376 3.28 31.67 -14.80
N ILE A 377 1.93 31.77 -14.80
CA ILE A 377 1.04 31.06 -15.74
C ILE A 377 0.05 32.07 -16.35
N GLU A 378 0.22 32.36 -17.63
CA GLU A 378 -0.79 33.08 -18.42
C GLU A 378 -1.81 32.08 -18.98
N ARG A 379 -3.11 32.33 -18.73
CA ARG A 379 -4.20 31.46 -19.20
C ARG A 379 -5.13 32.27 -20.14
N SER A 380 -5.41 31.68 -21.29
CA SER A 380 -6.46 32.15 -22.18
C SER A 380 -7.54 31.09 -22.30
N PHE A 381 -8.74 31.43 -21.94
CA PHE A 381 -9.88 30.56 -21.99
C PHE A 381 -10.48 30.48 -23.40
N MET A 382 -11.21 29.39 -23.68
CA MET A 382 -11.89 29.18 -24.97
C MET A 382 -12.84 30.34 -25.27
N SER A 383 -12.68 30.98 -26.41
CA SER A 383 -13.65 31.94 -26.97
C SER A 383 -14.16 31.37 -28.30
N SER A 384 -15.27 31.88 -28.83
CA SER A 384 -15.98 31.34 -29.99
C SER A 384 -15.11 31.12 -31.26
N ASN A 385 -13.83 31.47 -31.25
CA ASN A 385 -12.90 31.33 -32.36
C ASN A 385 -11.47 30.90 -31.95
N ARG A 386 -11.20 30.57 -30.70
CA ARG A 386 -9.84 30.17 -30.26
C ARG A 386 -9.93 29.10 -29.16
N ASN A 387 -9.12 28.05 -29.30
CA ASN A 387 -8.96 27.00 -28.31
C ASN A 387 -8.27 27.53 -27.05
N ALA A 388 -8.53 26.86 -25.90
CA ALA A 388 -7.87 27.20 -24.65
C ALA A 388 -6.37 26.98 -24.77
N HIS A 389 -5.59 27.91 -24.25
CA HIS A 389 -4.15 27.79 -24.16
C HIS A 389 -3.62 28.37 -22.86
N GLN A 390 -2.47 27.88 -22.42
CA GLN A 390 -1.75 28.43 -21.29
C GLN A 390 -0.25 28.48 -21.57
N THR A 391 0.40 29.56 -21.12
CA THR A 391 1.85 29.77 -21.25
C THR A 391 2.46 29.76 -19.86
N TRP A 392 3.45 28.89 -19.66
CA TRP A 392 4.22 28.77 -18.43
C TRP A 392 5.54 29.48 -18.59
N HIS A 393 5.86 30.41 -17.67
CA HIS A 393 7.08 31.20 -17.66
C HIS A 393 8.05 30.70 -16.60
N TYR A 394 9.31 30.51 -16.99
CA TYR A 394 10.43 30.11 -16.14
C TYR A 394 11.53 31.17 -16.24
N TYR A 395 11.45 32.17 -15.40
CA TYR A 395 12.33 33.37 -15.50
C TYR A 395 13.79 33.04 -15.23
N ARG A 396 14.09 32.09 -14.31
CA ARG A 396 15.46 31.70 -13.97
C ARG A 396 16.24 31.13 -15.15
N VAL A 397 15.56 30.42 -16.03
CA VAL A 397 16.15 29.79 -17.23
C VAL A 397 15.81 30.54 -18.52
N ASN A 398 15.10 31.68 -18.41
CA ASN A 398 14.62 32.49 -19.51
C ASN A 398 13.90 31.68 -20.58
N ARG A 399 12.91 30.88 -20.17
CA ARG A 399 12.10 30.03 -21.04
C ARG A 399 10.62 30.20 -20.77
N SER A 400 9.83 30.04 -21.85
CA SER A 400 8.38 29.99 -21.78
C SER A 400 7.88 28.82 -22.63
N PHE A 401 6.86 28.13 -22.14
CA PHE A 401 6.25 26.99 -22.80
C PHE A 401 4.76 27.23 -22.96
N THR A 402 4.28 27.20 -24.20
CA THR A 402 2.86 27.39 -24.51
C THR A 402 2.22 26.08 -24.85
N PHE A 403 1.12 25.76 -24.17
CA PHE A 403 0.34 24.54 -24.33
C PHE A 403 -1.03 24.89 -24.90
N TYR A 404 -1.50 24.09 -25.84
CA TYR A 404 -2.80 24.20 -26.50
C TYR A 404 -3.66 22.99 -26.19
N ASP A 405 -4.94 23.22 -25.85
CA ASP A 405 -5.97 22.20 -25.79
C ASP A 405 -6.74 22.21 -27.13
N GLU A 406 -6.28 21.36 -28.07
CA GLU A 406 -6.85 21.32 -29.43
C GLU A 406 -8.30 20.84 -29.45
N ASN A 407 -8.66 19.97 -28.50
CA ASN A 407 -9.92 19.24 -28.51
C ASN A 407 -10.92 19.73 -27.45
N GLY A 408 -10.52 20.64 -26.55
CA GLY A 408 -11.34 21.13 -25.45
C GLY A 408 -11.56 20.11 -24.31
N PHE A 409 -10.80 19.02 -24.28
CA PHE A 409 -10.91 17.96 -23.28
C PHE A 409 -9.85 18.02 -22.17
N GLY A 410 -9.04 19.08 -22.13
CA GLY A 410 -7.97 19.24 -21.15
C GLY A 410 -6.68 18.50 -21.50
N ASP A 411 -6.53 17.97 -22.72
CA ASP A 411 -5.27 17.37 -23.23
C ASP A 411 -4.41 18.47 -23.85
N PHE A 412 -3.71 19.18 -23.00
CA PHE A 412 -2.84 20.28 -23.39
C PHE A 412 -1.55 19.78 -24.03
N ARG A 413 -1.29 20.15 -25.29
CA ARG A 413 -0.11 19.81 -26.07
C ARG A 413 0.81 21.00 -26.23
N LEU A 414 2.13 20.75 -26.19
CA LEU A 414 3.13 21.79 -26.38
C LEU A 414 3.14 22.27 -27.81
N THR A 415 3.08 23.58 -28.03
CA THR A 415 3.05 24.21 -29.38
C THR A 415 4.31 23.92 -30.17
N THR A 416 5.47 23.91 -29.47
CA THR A 416 6.77 23.62 -30.06
C THR A 416 7.37 22.44 -29.31
N PRO A 417 7.66 21.31 -29.99
CA PRO A 417 8.24 20.14 -29.32
C PRO A 417 9.51 20.50 -28.55
N TYR A 418 9.55 20.12 -27.28
CA TYR A 418 10.75 20.26 -26.48
C TYR A 418 11.55 18.95 -26.56
N ILE A 419 12.71 19.01 -27.16
CA ILE A 419 13.64 17.89 -27.16
C ILE A 419 14.56 18.09 -25.95
N SER A 420 14.45 17.22 -24.95
CA SER A 420 15.27 17.30 -23.74
C SER A 420 16.74 17.07 -24.09
N GLY A 421 17.51 18.14 -24.09
CA GLY A 421 18.97 18.09 -24.11
C GLY A 421 19.45 18.51 -22.71
N ARG A 422 19.85 17.56 -21.88
CA ARG A 422 20.58 17.77 -20.61
C ARG A 422 20.10 18.97 -19.77
N ALA A 423 18.92 18.85 -19.20
CA ALA A 423 18.39 19.84 -18.25
C ALA A 423 18.67 19.47 -16.78
N TRP A 424 19.41 18.36 -16.55
CA TRP A 424 19.71 17.82 -15.21
C TRP A 424 21.19 17.48 -15.08
#